data_683f094fb528460a5f0f482ba5c62a23
#
_entry.id   683f094fb528460a5f0f482ba5c62a23
#
_cell.length_a   1.000
_cell.length_b   1.000
_cell.length_c   1.000
_cell.angle_alpha   90.00
_cell.angle_beta   90.00
_cell.angle_gamma   90.00
#
_symmetry.space_group_name_H-M   'P 1'
#
loop_
_entity.id
_entity.type
_entity.pdbx_description
1 polymer ?
#
loop_
_entity_poly.entity_id
_entity_poly.type
_entity_poly.pdbx_seq_one_letter_code
_entity_poly.pdbx_strand_id
1 'polypeptide(L)'
;MRVGNVKEIVFSKDPKQMNWLREDFPYAEVKCPPEFSAEVQNEKDGDVLTTKIVVSYNGAHPYFTNAGSIGVSFPLQDRYTDSVTCRDYRCHAHVFCGENTSYIMALRMGGAAPHLGMVLTKGSLSAYSIERDLKLQSNDRGCFWLHPSAQEFAPGDTMTLEWKVFPHQGREDFREKLRAFSQVILVDAEQYVIYPGETSKVTIEPTFPAEKVTVNGVSLEKTEKGVYEYLFENEKTGEYVLSICVDEVKTICRLLVQERPEELAAKRCAFIVDHQQYHGKIKELQGAYLPYDNEEKILVCTPENDFNAGRERTGMGVLIARALQQNLLKDREKAEQSLREYHAFYLRELVNAATGLVCNCSGKDNSYFRLYNYPWAVTFFLECWKLWGEKEDLKTAVHITEKFYEQDGFRFYPIEMPIVMLCQELEKAGEQEDLKTVRDLFRRHADQLIEIGTAYPASEVNYEQSIVQPAAEVILQVYEVTGEEKYLCGAEQQIAVLELFDGQQPDYHLHEIAIRHWDGYWFGKRRVFGDTFPHYWSAENGRTFKRYAR
;
A
#
# COMPACT_ATOMS: atom_id res chain seq x y z
N MET A 1 -16.79 -24.90 25.16
CA MET A 1 -17.81 -24.21 25.99
C MET A 1 -18.57 -23.25 25.08
N ARG A 2 -19.89 -23.32 25.03
CA ARG A 2 -20.70 -22.36 24.26
C ARG A 2 -20.61 -20.97 24.90
N VAL A 3 -20.34 -19.97 24.07
CA VAL A 3 -20.22 -18.57 24.47
C VAL A 3 -21.34 -17.79 23.76
N GLY A 4 -21.99 -16.86 24.43
CA GLY A 4 -22.99 -15.98 23.82
C GLY A 4 -22.35 -14.98 22.84
N ASN A 5 -22.85 -13.75 22.81
CA ASN A 5 -22.26 -12.70 21.99
C ASN A 5 -20.80 -12.45 22.39
N VAL A 6 -19.89 -12.56 21.43
CA VAL A 6 -18.46 -12.30 21.64
C VAL A 6 -18.24 -10.79 21.62
N LYS A 7 -17.81 -10.23 22.76
CA LYS A 7 -17.49 -8.80 22.89
C LYS A 7 -15.99 -8.52 22.82
N GLU A 8 -15.18 -9.54 23.09
CA GLU A 8 -13.73 -9.42 23.14
C GLU A 8 -13.07 -10.72 22.68
N ILE A 9 -11.90 -10.59 22.07
CA ILE A 9 -10.97 -11.68 21.82
C ILE A 9 -9.64 -11.28 22.45
N VAL A 10 -9.33 -11.92 23.59
CA VAL A 10 -8.07 -11.73 24.32
C VAL A 10 -7.43 -13.10 24.49
N PHE A 11 -6.15 -13.21 24.15
CA PHE A 11 -5.40 -14.46 24.28
C PHE A 11 -4.76 -14.58 25.65
N SER A 12 -4.85 -15.77 26.25
CA SER A 12 -4.42 -16.03 27.64
C SER A 12 -2.94 -15.74 27.89
N LYS A 13 -2.09 -15.93 26.87
CA LYS A 13 -0.64 -15.72 26.92
C LYS A 13 -0.20 -14.35 26.41
N ASP A 14 -1.12 -13.44 26.09
CA ASP A 14 -0.77 -12.10 25.67
C ASP A 14 -0.35 -11.24 26.88
N PRO A 15 0.91 -10.81 26.99
CA PRO A 15 1.37 -9.99 28.11
C PRO A 15 0.73 -8.61 28.12
N LYS A 16 0.21 -8.14 26.96
CA LYS A 16 -0.46 -6.85 26.82
C LYS A 16 -1.97 -6.95 27.02
N GLN A 17 -2.55 -8.15 27.07
CA GLN A 17 -3.99 -8.40 27.18
C GLN A 17 -4.80 -7.58 26.16
N MET A 18 -4.33 -7.53 24.90
CA MET A 18 -4.97 -6.79 23.82
C MET A 18 -6.34 -7.40 23.52
N ASN A 19 -7.39 -6.57 23.52
CA ASN A 19 -8.63 -6.95 22.86
C ASN A 19 -8.49 -6.73 21.34
N TRP A 20 -8.58 -7.80 20.57
CA TRP A 20 -8.46 -7.77 19.11
C TRP A 20 -9.68 -7.21 18.40
N LEU A 21 -10.82 -7.09 19.10
CA LEU A 21 -12.06 -6.57 18.55
C LEU A 21 -12.26 -5.10 18.92
N ARG A 22 -12.83 -4.35 18.00
CA ARG A 22 -13.38 -3.01 18.25
C ARG A 22 -14.67 -3.12 19.09
N GLU A 23 -14.87 -2.15 19.97
CA GLU A 23 -16.05 -2.10 20.84
C GLU A 23 -17.28 -1.50 20.14
N ASP A 24 -17.06 -0.71 19.09
CA ASP A 24 -18.08 0.06 18.39
C ASP A 24 -18.82 -0.73 17.28
N PHE A 25 -18.37 -1.95 16.98
CA PHE A 25 -19.02 -2.86 16.04
C PHE A 25 -19.21 -4.25 16.66
N PRO A 26 -20.37 -4.90 16.44
CA PRO A 26 -20.57 -6.27 16.89
C PRO A 26 -19.73 -7.26 16.07
N TYR A 27 -19.26 -8.32 16.74
CA TYR A 27 -18.58 -9.44 16.10
C TYR A 27 -19.60 -10.44 15.56
N ALA A 28 -19.40 -10.89 14.33
CA ALA A 28 -20.24 -11.85 13.62
C ALA A 28 -21.73 -11.44 13.48
N GLU A 29 -21.99 -10.12 13.42
CA GLU A 29 -23.30 -9.64 13.00
C GLU A 29 -23.53 -9.99 11.53
N VAL A 30 -24.74 -10.49 11.22
CA VAL A 30 -25.11 -10.86 9.86
C VAL A 30 -26.07 -9.83 9.29
N LYS A 31 -25.70 -9.22 8.17
CA LYS A 31 -26.59 -8.43 7.31
C LYS A 31 -27.02 -9.30 6.14
N CYS A 32 -28.33 -9.44 5.94
CA CYS A 32 -28.90 -10.21 4.84
C CYS A 32 -30.23 -9.59 4.40
N PRO A 33 -30.76 -9.94 3.21
CA PRO A 33 -32.09 -9.53 2.77
C PRO A 33 -33.20 -10.02 3.71
N PRO A 34 -34.39 -9.37 3.72
CA PRO A 34 -35.48 -9.69 4.67
C PRO A 34 -35.99 -11.13 4.61
N GLU A 35 -35.82 -11.79 3.46
CA GLU A 35 -36.23 -13.17 3.27
C GLU A 35 -35.30 -14.19 3.93
N PHE A 36 -34.18 -13.73 4.49
CA PHE A 36 -33.21 -14.56 5.19
C PHE A 36 -33.26 -14.34 6.69
N SER A 37 -32.89 -15.37 7.42
CA SER A 37 -32.62 -15.30 8.87
C SER A 37 -31.23 -15.91 9.14
N ALA A 38 -30.57 -15.47 10.19
CA ALA A 38 -29.27 -15.98 10.56
C ALA A 38 -29.20 -16.36 12.04
N GLU A 39 -28.52 -17.46 12.33
CA GLU A 39 -28.20 -17.92 13.67
C GLU A 39 -26.67 -17.98 13.82
N VAL A 40 -26.12 -17.40 14.91
CA VAL A 40 -24.70 -17.38 15.22
C VAL A 40 -24.43 -18.18 16.47
N GLN A 41 -23.53 -19.13 16.41
CA GLN A 41 -23.08 -19.97 17.53
C GLN A 41 -21.58 -19.82 17.71
N ASN A 42 -21.14 -19.58 18.96
CA ASN A 42 -19.74 -19.42 19.31
C ASN A 42 -19.34 -20.50 20.33
N GLU A 43 -18.21 -21.14 20.11
CA GLU A 43 -17.62 -22.13 21.02
C GLU A 43 -16.15 -21.79 21.25
N LYS A 44 -15.73 -21.78 22.52
CA LYS A 44 -14.34 -21.50 22.91
C LYS A 44 -13.70 -22.77 23.48
N ASP A 45 -12.48 -23.08 22.98
CA ASP A 45 -11.62 -24.14 23.47
C ASP A 45 -10.19 -23.56 23.65
N GLY A 46 -9.83 -23.31 24.90
CA GLY A 46 -8.62 -22.56 25.22
C GLY A 46 -8.66 -21.15 24.59
N ASP A 47 -7.65 -20.85 23.77
CA ASP A 47 -7.55 -19.60 23.04
C ASP A 47 -8.13 -19.67 21.61
N VAL A 48 -8.72 -20.80 21.23
CA VAL A 48 -9.37 -20.98 19.93
C VAL A 48 -10.87 -20.70 20.06
N LEU A 49 -11.37 -19.78 19.25
CA LEU A 49 -12.78 -19.45 19.12
C LEU A 49 -13.31 -19.99 17.79
N THR A 50 -14.28 -20.90 17.84
CA THR A 50 -15.03 -21.36 16.67
C THR A 50 -16.33 -20.60 16.56
N THR A 51 -16.59 -19.98 15.43
CA THR A 51 -17.84 -19.29 15.12
C THR A 51 -18.52 -20.00 13.97
N LYS A 52 -19.76 -20.41 14.18
CA LYS A 52 -20.63 -21.03 13.17
C LYS A 52 -21.85 -20.14 12.91
N ILE A 53 -22.10 -19.87 11.66
CA ILE A 53 -23.22 -19.04 11.18
C ILE A 53 -24.04 -19.90 10.23
N VAL A 54 -25.33 -20.00 10.53
CA VAL A 54 -26.31 -20.66 9.65
C VAL A 54 -27.27 -19.59 9.14
N VAL A 55 -27.27 -19.40 7.82
CA VAL A 55 -28.20 -18.48 7.15
C VAL A 55 -29.26 -19.32 6.47
N SER A 56 -30.53 -19.09 6.81
CA SER A 56 -31.69 -19.82 6.31
C SER A 56 -32.52 -18.93 5.39
N TYR A 57 -32.86 -19.45 4.21
CA TYR A 57 -33.74 -18.78 3.27
C TYR A 57 -35.19 -19.13 3.57
N ASN A 58 -36.06 -18.13 3.79
CA ASN A 58 -37.47 -18.29 4.18
C ASN A 58 -38.43 -17.80 3.08
N GLY A 59 -37.90 -17.41 1.91
CA GLY A 59 -38.73 -16.94 0.80
C GLY A 59 -39.52 -18.07 0.10
N ALA A 60 -40.56 -17.69 -0.63
CA ALA A 60 -41.41 -18.64 -1.36
C ALA A 60 -40.93 -18.95 -2.79
N HIS A 61 -39.98 -18.17 -3.33
CA HIS A 61 -39.48 -18.30 -4.69
C HIS A 61 -37.96 -18.47 -4.68
N PRO A 62 -37.32 -19.09 -5.70
CA PRO A 62 -35.88 -19.17 -5.79
C PRO A 62 -35.20 -17.79 -5.70
N TYR A 63 -34.07 -17.71 -5.00
CA TYR A 63 -33.32 -16.48 -4.78
C TYR A 63 -31.85 -16.68 -5.21
N PHE A 64 -31.32 -15.69 -5.92
CA PHE A 64 -29.91 -15.67 -6.35
C PHE A 64 -29.20 -14.55 -5.60
N THR A 65 -28.22 -14.91 -4.78
CA THR A 65 -27.35 -13.93 -4.12
C THR A 65 -26.21 -13.51 -5.06
N ASN A 66 -25.68 -12.32 -4.81
CA ASN A 66 -24.42 -11.86 -5.39
C ASN A 66 -23.41 -11.55 -4.27
N ALA A 67 -22.17 -11.22 -4.63
CA ALA A 67 -21.20 -10.73 -3.66
C ALA A 67 -21.75 -9.45 -3.00
N GLY A 68 -21.84 -9.44 -1.66
CA GLY A 68 -22.40 -8.33 -0.90
C GLY A 68 -23.87 -8.44 -0.53
N SER A 69 -24.65 -9.38 -1.09
CA SER A 69 -26.03 -9.64 -0.65
C SER A 69 -26.12 -10.03 0.84
N ILE A 70 -25.13 -10.80 1.29
CA ILE A 70 -24.97 -11.22 2.68
C ILE A 70 -23.61 -10.73 3.15
N GLY A 71 -23.53 -10.19 4.34
CA GLY A 71 -22.28 -9.75 4.95
C GLY A 71 -22.20 -10.19 6.41
N VAL A 72 -21.00 -10.53 6.87
CA VAL A 72 -20.73 -10.88 8.26
C VAL A 72 -19.61 -9.99 8.79
N SER A 73 -19.86 -9.28 9.88
CA SER A 73 -18.89 -8.33 10.46
C SER A 73 -17.71 -9.03 11.14
N PHE A 74 -16.53 -8.47 10.93
CA PHE A 74 -15.31 -8.86 11.64
C PHE A 74 -14.54 -7.60 12.08
N PRO A 75 -14.88 -7.04 13.25
CA PRO A 75 -14.40 -5.72 13.68
C PRO A 75 -13.02 -5.80 14.33
N LEU A 76 -11.94 -5.73 13.54
CA LEU A 76 -10.57 -5.74 14.03
C LEU A 76 -10.11 -4.37 14.56
N GLN A 77 -9.23 -4.39 15.56
CA GLN A 77 -8.60 -3.18 16.13
C GLN A 77 -7.47 -2.66 15.25
N ASP A 78 -7.79 -2.20 14.04
CA ASP A 78 -6.82 -1.73 13.05
C ASP A 78 -6.72 -0.21 12.91
N ARG A 79 -7.30 0.55 13.85
CA ARG A 79 -7.25 2.02 13.85
C ARG A 79 -5.85 2.55 14.14
N TYR A 80 -5.48 3.62 13.44
CA TYR A 80 -4.28 4.38 13.77
C TYR A 80 -4.55 5.38 14.90
N THR A 81 -3.66 5.37 15.89
CA THR A 81 -3.66 6.29 17.01
C THR A 81 -2.22 6.74 17.30
N ASP A 82 -1.87 7.04 18.53
CA ASP A 82 -0.47 7.26 18.88
C ASP A 82 0.39 6.00 18.72
N SER A 83 1.68 6.17 18.51
CA SER A 83 2.61 5.09 18.19
C SER A 83 2.69 3.99 19.27
N VAL A 84 2.56 4.34 20.55
CA VAL A 84 2.60 3.37 21.66
C VAL A 84 1.36 2.49 21.63
N THR A 85 0.18 3.10 21.52
CA THR A 85 -1.09 2.37 21.42
C THR A 85 -1.13 1.50 20.16
N CYS A 86 -0.66 2.02 19.02
CA CYS A 86 -0.61 1.24 17.78
C CYS A 86 0.25 0.00 17.92
N ARG A 87 1.48 0.14 18.41
CA ARG A 87 2.40 -0.99 18.58
C ARG A 87 1.86 -2.09 19.49
N ASP A 88 1.26 -1.70 20.60
CA ASP A 88 0.90 -2.65 21.66
C ASP A 88 -0.54 -3.19 21.53
N TYR A 89 -1.46 -2.39 20.98
CA TYR A 89 -2.90 -2.64 21.06
C TYR A 89 -3.65 -2.48 19.73
N ARG A 90 -2.96 -2.44 18.59
CA ARG A 90 -3.58 -2.38 17.25
C ARG A 90 -2.93 -3.41 16.33
N CYS A 91 -3.60 -3.68 15.22
CA CYS A 91 -3.14 -4.68 14.25
C CYS A 91 -3.24 -4.19 12.81
N HIS A 92 -2.39 -4.77 11.96
CA HIS A 92 -2.54 -4.78 10.52
C HIS A 92 -3.34 -6.01 10.13
N ALA A 93 -4.49 -5.82 9.48
CA ALA A 93 -5.38 -6.91 9.09
C ALA A 93 -5.19 -7.23 7.60
N HIS A 94 -4.68 -8.43 7.30
CA HIS A 94 -4.51 -8.96 5.96
C HIS A 94 -5.62 -9.97 5.68
N VAL A 95 -6.62 -9.57 4.90
CA VAL A 95 -7.80 -10.36 4.59
C VAL A 95 -7.68 -10.98 3.21
N PHE A 96 -7.81 -12.30 3.12
CA PHE A 96 -7.89 -13.03 1.86
C PHE A 96 -9.23 -13.76 1.76
N CYS A 97 -10.04 -13.37 0.78
CA CYS A 97 -11.26 -14.06 0.40
C CYS A 97 -10.99 -14.95 -0.83
N GLY A 98 -10.49 -16.14 -0.55
CA GLY A 98 -10.08 -17.15 -1.52
C GLY A 98 -11.05 -18.31 -1.56
N GLU A 99 -12.34 -18.05 -1.71
CA GLU A 99 -13.39 -19.06 -1.72
C GLU A 99 -13.36 -19.93 -0.46
N ASN A 100 -13.22 -21.25 -0.58
CA ASN A 100 -13.19 -22.15 0.58
C ASN A 100 -11.93 -22.00 1.45
N THR A 101 -10.85 -21.42 0.91
CA THR A 101 -9.57 -21.26 1.63
C THR A 101 -9.31 -19.83 2.09
N SER A 102 -10.36 -19.15 2.50
CA SER A 102 -10.30 -17.78 3.01
C SER A 102 -9.71 -17.71 4.41
N TYR A 103 -8.95 -16.65 4.67
CA TYR A 103 -8.31 -16.41 5.96
C TYR A 103 -8.11 -14.91 6.27
N ILE A 104 -7.87 -14.62 7.55
CA ILE A 104 -7.38 -13.31 8.01
C ILE A 104 -6.10 -13.55 8.81
N MET A 105 -5.03 -12.83 8.45
CA MET A 105 -3.82 -12.73 9.26
C MET A 105 -3.75 -11.30 9.82
N ALA A 106 -4.01 -11.16 11.11
CA ALA A 106 -3.92 -9.87 11.78
C ALA A 106 -2.63 -9.82 12.62
N LEU A 107 -1.70 -8.96 12.22
CA LEU A 107 -0.40 -8.79 12.87
C LEU A 107 -0.45 -7.59 13.81
N ARG A 108 -0.02 -7.76 15.07
CA ARG A 108 0.15 -6.62 15.99
C ARG A 108 1.11 -5.62 15.36
N MET A 109 0.77 -4.35 15.34
CA MET A 109 1.53 -3.31 14.62
C MET A 109 2.98 -3.17 15.10
N GLY A 110 3.27 -3.48 16.36
CA GLY A 110 4.65 -3.51 16.89
C GLY A 110 5.39 -4.83 16.69
N GLY A 111 4.79 -5.82 16.03
CA GLY A 111 5.43 -7.12 15.73
C GLY A 111 5.47 -8.11 16.89
N ALA A 112 5.11 -7.72 18.11
CA ALA A 112 5.15 -8.61 19.26
C ALA A 112 3.99 -9.62 19.24
N ALA A 113 4.33 -10.92 19.31
CA ALA A 113 3.34 -11.99 19.45
C ALA A 113 2.63 -11.94 20.81
N PRO A 114 1.45 -12.57 20.95
CA PRO A 114 0.72 -13.30 19.91
C PRO A 114 0.05 -12.37 18.89
N HIS A 115 -0.14 -12.88 17.68
CA HIS A 115 -0.95 -12.30 16.63
C HIS A 115 -2.28 -13.05 16.53
N LEU A 116 -3.26 -12.51 15.76
CA LEU A 116 -4.54 -13.16 15.52
C LEU A 116 -4.60 -13.75 14.12
N GLY A 117 -4.97 -15.03 14.02
CA GLY A 117 -5.36 -15.70 12.79
C GLY A 117 -6.83 -16.04 12.77
N MET A 118 -7.45 -15.99 11.58
CA MET A 118 -8.73 -16.61 11.31
C MET A 118 -8.63 -17.48 10.06
N VAL A 119 -9.23 -18.65 10.07
CA VAL A 119 -9.35 -19.53 8.90
C VAL A 119 -10.77 -20.04 8.74
N LEU A 120 -11.30 -19.97 7.53
CA LEU A 120 -12.58 -20.56 7.17
C LEU A 120 -12.45 -22.09 7.22
N THR A 121 -13.37 -22.76 7.94
CA THR A 121 -13.42 -24.23 8.03
C THR A 121 -14.60 -24.83 7.28
N LYS A 122 -15.64 -24.03 7.00
CA LYS A 122 -16.79 -24.42 6.21
C LYS A 122 -17.40 -23.21 5.48
N GLY A 123 -17.86 -23.45 4.25
CA GLY A 123 -18.44 -22.43 3.40
C GLY A 123 -17.45 -21.83 2.42
N SER A 124 -17.76 -20.66 1.89
CA SER A 124 -16.95 -19.97 0.90
C SER A 124 -17.13 -18.46 1.03
N LEU A 125 -16.01 -17.69 0.96
CA LEU A 125 -15.99 -16.24 0.96
C LEU A 125 -15.34 -15.74 -0.33
N SER A 126 -16.02 -14.90 -1.10
CA SER A 126 -15.52 -14.38 -2.38
C SER A 126 -15.03 -12.93 -2.32
N ALA A 127 -15.43 -12.18 -1.31
CA ALA A 127 -15.07 -10.77 -1.17
C ALA A 127 -15.17 -10.30 0.28
N TYR A 128 -14.60 -9.14 0.55
CA TYR A 128 -14.90 -8.35 1.73
C TYR A 128 -15.16 -6.89 1.34
N SER A 129 -15.85 -6.18 2.19
CA SER A 129 -15.98 -4.72 2.12
C SER A 129 -15.59 -4.08 3.45
N ILE A 130 -15.42 -2.77 3.44
CA ILE A 130 -15.11 -2.00 4.65
C ILE A 130 -16.20 -0.96 4.83
N GLU A 131 -16.90 -1.03 5.95
CA GLU A 131 -17.93 -0.07 6.33
C GLU A 131 -17.37 0.88 7.39
N ARG A 132 -17.38 2.18 7.10
CA ARG A 132 -16.92 3.22 8.02
C ARG A 132 -17.82 4.45 7.96
N ASP A 133 -17.73 5.30 8.97
CA ASP A 133 -18.36 6.62 8.93
C ASP A 133 -17.53 7.55 8.03
N LEU A 134 -18.03 7.86 6.86
CA LEU A 134 -17.38 8.75 5.88
C LEU A 134 -17.26 10.20 6.34
N LYS A 135 -17.90 10.58 7.46
CA LYS A 135 -17.72 11.89 8.10
C LYS A 135 -16.47 11.93 8.98
N LEU A 136 -16.02 10.78 9.46
CA LEU A 136 -14.79 10.61 10.21
C LEU A 136 -13.65 10.39 9.21
N GLN A 137 -12.88 11.43 8.98
CA GLN A 137 -11.66 11.34 8.18
C GLN A 137 -10.51 10.82 9.06
N SER A 138 -9.42 10.43 8.44
CA SER A 138 -8.22 9.99 9.17
C SER A 138 -8.53 8.77 10.05
N ASN A 139 -7.72 8.25 10.78
CA ASN A 139 -7.71 7.21 11.81
C ASN A 139 -8.88 6.18 11.87
N ASP A 140 -10.08 6.48 11.35
CA ASP A 140 -11.16 5.50 11.26
C ASP A 140 -11.01 4.62 10.02
N ARG A 141 -10.60 3.36 10.26
CA ARG A 141 -10.37 2.39 9.20
C ARG A 141 -11.60 1.51 8.92
N GLY A 142 -12.69 1.70 9.66
CA GLY A 142 -13.96 0.99 9.49
C GLY A 142 -13.96 -0.44 10.04
N CYS A 143 -15.00 -1.18 9.69
CA CYS A 143 -15.22 -2.58 10.04
C CYS A 143 -15.20 -3.43 8.78
N PHE A 144 -14.55 -4.58 8.81
CA PHE A 144 -14.60 -5.56 7.73
C PHE A 144 -15.92 -6.28 7.73
N TRP A 145 -16.50 -6.43 6.53
CA TRP A 145 -17.66 -7.26 6.26
C TRP A 145 -17.27 -8.35 5.27
N LEU A 146 -17.32 -9.60 5.72
CA LEU A 146 -16.98 -10.77 4.92
C LEU A 146 -18.20 -11.22 4.13
N HIS A 147 -18.05 -11.42 2.82
CA HIS A 147 -19.13 -11.76 1.92
C HIS A 147 -19.02 -13.20 1.42
N PRO A 148 -20.05 -14.04 1.69
CA PRO A 148 -20.15 -15.36 1.11
C PRO A 148 -20.14 -15.31 -0.42
N SER A 149 -19.64 -16.37 -1.04
CA SER A 149 -19.72 -16.56 -2.47
C SER A 149 -21.17 -16.61 -2.93
N ALA A 150 -21.43 -16.05 -4.11
CA ALA A 150 -22.76 -16.06 -4.73
C ALA A 150 -23.28 -17.48 -4.92
N GLN A 151 -24.58 -17.70 -4.60
CA GLN A 151 -25.24 -18.99 -4.76
C GLN A 151 -26.74 -18.89 -4.96
N GLU A 152 -27.34 -19.98 -5.36
CA GLU A 152 -28.79 -20.14 -5.51
C GLU A 152 -29.40 -20.69 -4.23
N PHE A 153 -30.60 -20.22 -3.90
CA PHE A 153 -31.40 -20.71 -2.78
C PHE A 153 -32.78 -21.13 -3.26
N ALA A 154 -33.12 -22.37 -3.09
CA ALA A 154 -34.51 -22.83 -3.13
C ALA A 154 -35.20 -22.53 -1.79
N PRO A 155 -36.55 -22.44 -1.74
CA PRO A 155 -37.29 -22.27 -0.50
C PRO A 155 -36.91 -23.32 0.55
N GLY A 156 -36.46 -22.86 1.73
CA GLY A 156 -36.01 -23.72 2.83
C GLY A 156 -34.52 -24.07 2.83
N ASP A 157 -33.75 -23.64 1.83
CA ASP A 157 -32.32 -23.89 1.80
C ASP A 157 -31.57 -23.12 2.90
N THR A 158 -30.42 -23.67 3.29
CA THR A 158 -29.52 -23.08 4.28
C THR A 158 -28.10 -23.03 3.78
N MET A 159 -27.37 -21.98 4.17
CA MET A 159 -25.93 -21.84 3.99
C MET A 159 -25.26 -21.88 5.35
N THR A 160 -24.10 -22.48 5.44
CA THR A 160 -23.29 -22.47 6.67
C THR A 160 -21.92 -21.86 6.38
N LEU A 161 -21.54 -20.89 7.22
CA LEU A 161 -20.17 -20.44 7.35
C LEU A 161 -19.64 -20.89 8.72
N GLU A 162 -18.40 -21.36 8.75
CA GLU A 162 -17.72 -21.65 10.00
C GLU A 162 -16.25 -21.27 9.89
N TRP A 163 -15.71 -20.66 10.93
CA TRP A 163 -14.31 -20.34 11.02
C TRP A 163 -13.74 -20.51 12.42
N LYS A 164 -12.43 -20.60 12.50
CA LYS A 164 -11.68 -20.60 13.76
C LYS A 164 -10.83 -19.36 13.87
N VAL A 165 -10.87 -18.71 15.03
CA VAL A 165 -9.96 -17.63 15.41
C VAL A 165 -8.98 -18.17 16.43
N PHE A 166 -7.67 -17.88 16.26
CA PHE A 166 -6.59 -18.48 17.02
C PHE A 166 -5.40 -17.54 17.15
N PRO A 167 -4.56 -17.70 18.21
CA PRO A 167 -3.28 -16.99 18.31
C PRO A 167 -2.20 -17.65 17.45
N HIS A 168 -1.28 -16.83 16.93
CA HIS A 168 -0.07 -17.32 16.25
C HIS A 168 1.15 -16.44 16.56
N GLN A 169 2.37 -16.98 16.29
CA GLN A 169 3.63 -16.34 16.64
C GLN A 169 4.30 -15.57 15.49
N GLY A 170 3.70 -15.57 14.31
CA GLY A 170 4.20 -14.95 13.10
C GLY A 170 3.74 -15.71 11.86
N ARG A 171 4.27 -15.33 10.70
CA ARG A 171 3.81 -15.83 9.38
C ARG A 171 3.94 -17.34 9.21
N GLU A 172 5.04 -17.92 9.70
CA GLU A 172 5.26 -19.38 9.62
C GLU A 172 4.28 -20.14 10.49
N ASP A 173 4.16 -19.77 11.78
CA ASP A 173 3.19 -20.40 12.70
C ASP A 173 1.75 -20.19 12.21
N PHE A 174 1.45 -19.05 11.58
CA PHE A 174 0.16 -18.84 10.94
C PHE A 174 -0.12 -19.89 9.85
N ARG A 175 0.83 -20.15 8.96
CA ARG A 175 0.70 -21.20 7.93
C ARG A 175 0.53 -22.60 8.54
N GLU A 176 1.26 -22.91 9.62
CA GLU A 176 1.10 -24.18 10.35
C GLU A 176 -0.31 -24.28 10.97
N LYS A 177 -0.84 -23.20 11.52
CA LYS A 177 -2.21 -23.17 12.07
C LYS A 177 -3.27 -23.33 10.98
N LEU A 178 -3.07 -22.73 9.80
CA LEU A 178 -3.96 -22.98 8.65
C LEU A 178 -4.02 -24.47 8.32
N ARG A 179 -2.86 -25.17 8.24
CA ARG A 179 -2.78 -26.61 8.01
C ARG A 179 -3.48 -27.43 9.11
N ALA A 180 -3.35 -27.00 10.35
CA ALA A 180 -3.91 -27.73 11.49
C ALA A 180 -5.42 -27.58 11.64
N PHE A 181 -5.99 -26.45 11.21
CA PHE A 181 -7.39 -26.11 11.49
C PHE A 181 -8.34 -26.28 10.31
N SER A 182 -7.84 -26.28 9.08
CA SER A 182 -8.71 -26.34 7.89
C SER A 182 -8.03 -27.03 6.71
N GLN A 183 -8.84 -27.45 5.75
CA GLN A 183 -8.40 -27.87 4.44
C GLN A 183 -8.16 -26.62 3.59
N VAL A 184 -6.92 -26.14 3.56
CA VAL A 184 -6.55 -24.97 2.77
C VAL A 184 -5.65 -25.34 1.60
N ILE A 185 -5.73 -24.56 0.54
CA ILE A 185 -4.81 -24.61 -0.60
C ILE A 185 -3.91 -23.38 -0.45
N LEU A 186 -2.63 -23.60 -0.14
CA LEU A 186 -1.66 -22.53 -0.14
C LEU A 186 -1.19 -22.26 -1.57
N VAL A 187 -1.24 -21.01 -1.99
CA VAL A 187 -0.87 -20.60 -3.34
C VAL A 187 0.16 -19.50 -3.24
N ASP A 188 1.20 -19.60 -4.07
CA ASP A 188 2.23 -18.59 -4.19
C ASP A 188 2.67 -18.47 -5.65
N ALA A 189 2.99 -17.27 -6.11
CA ALA A 189 3.50 -17.02 -7.45
C ALA A 189 4.90 -16.39 -7.37
N GLU A 190 5.80 -16.81 -8.27
CA GLU A 190 7.14 -16.20 -8.36
C GLU A 190 7.07 -14.70 -8.65
N GLN A 191 6.07 -14.31 -9.47
CA GLN A 191 5.75 -12.91 -9.77
C GLN A 191 4.24 -12.79 -9.96
N TYR A 192 3.62 -11.84 -9.28
CA TYR A 192 2.20 -11.53 -9.45
C TYR A 192 1.94 -10.51 -10.57
N VAL A 193 2.97 -9.79 -10.99
CA VAL A 193 2.94 -8.85 -12.11
C VAL A 193 4.02 -9.26 -13.10
N ILE A 194 3.60 -9.52 -14.34
CA ILE A 194 4.51 -9.89 -15.44
C ILE A 194 4.23 -8.99 -16.66
N TYR A 195 5.11 -9.05 -17.64
CA TYR A 195 4.95 -8.36 -18.92
C TYR A 195 4.55 -9.34 -20.02
N PRO A 196 3.96 -8.85 -21.15
CA PRO A 196 3.61 -9.73 -22.28
C PRO A 196 4.75 -10.65 -22.71
N GLY A 197 4.45 -11.94 -22.83
CA GLY A 197 5.41 -12.99 -23.18
C GLY A 197 6.34 -13.46 -22.06
N GLU A 198 6.19 -12.92 -20.86
CA GLU A 198 6.87 -13.46 -19.68
C GLU A 198 6.03 -14.54 -18.99
N THR A 199 6.71 -15.42 -18.27
CA THR A 199 6.06 -16.50 -17.52
C THR A 199 6.20 -16.27 -16.02
N SER A 200 5.18 -16.67 -15.26
CA SER A 200 5.24 -16.78 -13.82
C SER A 200 4.84 -18.16 -13.37
N LYS A 201 5.63 -18.79 -12.53
CA LYS A 201 5.30 -20.08 -11.95
C LYS A 201 4.44 -19.87 -10.70
N VAL A 202 3.27 -20.48 -10.70
CA VAL A 202 2.34 -20.52 -9.56
C VAL A 202 2.46 -21.89 -8.89
N THR A 203 2.86 -21.89 -7.63
CA THR A 203 2.97 -23.08 -6.79
C THR A 203 1.70 -23.28 -5.99
N ILE A 204 1.15 -24.48 -6.00
CA ILE A 204 -0.09 -24.86 -5.34
C ILE A 204 0.21 -25.99 -4.38
N GLU A 205 -0.04 -25.77 -3.11
CA GLU A 205 0.22 -26.72 -2.01
C GLU A 205 -1.07 -26.99 -1.23
N PRO A 206 -1.82 -28.07 -1.57
CA PRO A 206 -2.92 -28.50 -0.72
C PRO A 206 -2.41 -29.01 0.63
N THR A 207 -3.05 -28.60 1.72
CA THR A 207 -2.69 -29.07 3.09
C THR A 207 -3.37 -30.39 3.46
N PHE A 208 -4.05 -31.01 2.52
CA PHE A 208 -4.81 -32.26 2.66
C PHE A 208 -4.54 -33.18 1.45
N PRO A 209 -4.83 -34.49 1.56
CA PRO A 209 -4.73 -35.42 0.44
C PRO A 209 -5.59 -34.96 -0.74
N ALA A 210 -5.01 -34.91 -1.93
CA ALA A 210 -5.66 -34.46 -3.16
C ALA A 210 -5.67 -35.59 -4.19
N GLU A 211 -6.83 -35.85 -4.79
CA GLU A 211 -6.96 -36.80 -5.92
C GLU A 211 -6.82 -36.07 -7.25
N LYS A 212 -7.36 -34.86 -7.34
CA LYS A 212 -7.35 -34.05 -8.56
C LYS A 212 -7.06 -32.60 -8.26
N VAL A 213 -6.07 -32.03 -8.93
CA VAL A 213 -5.76 -30.59 -8.89
C VAL A 213 -5.90 -29.99 -10.26
N THR A 214 -6.64 -28.89 -10.36
CA THR A 214 -6.84 -28.17 -11.63
C THR A 214 -6.64 -26.69 -11.47
N VAL A 215 -6.13 -26.04 -12.53
CA VAL A 215 -6.11 -24.58 -12.69
C VAL A 215 -6.85 -24.23 -13.98
N ASN A 216 -7.91 -23.42 -13.87
CA ASN A 216 -8.79 -23.09 -15.01
C ASN A 216 -9.26 -24.33 -15.79
N GLY A 217 -9.51 -25.44 -15.07
CA GLY A 217 -9.93 -26.72 -15.66
C GLY A 217 -8.79 -27.59 -16.22
N VAL A 218 -7.56 -27.12 -16.26
CA VAL A 218 -6.38 -27.91 -16.69
C VAL A 218 -5.88 -28.70 -15.50
N SER A 219 -5.79 -30.04 -15.66
CA SER A 219 -5.28 -30.93 -14.61
C SER A 219 -3.77 -30.83 -14.48
N LEU A 220 -3.30 -30.81 -13.24
CA LEU A 220 -1.87 -30.77 -12.92
C LEU A 220 -1.42 -32.08 -12.29
N GLU A 221 -0.16 -32.40 -12.53
CA GLU A 221 0.53 -33.53 -11.89
C GLU A 221 1.35 -33.04 -10.71
N LYS A 222 1.48 -33.89 -9.70
CA LYS A 222 2.27 -33.61 -8.51
C LYS A 222 3.75 -33.67 -8.83
N THR A 223 4.50 -32.65 -8.44
CA THR A 223 5.96 -32.62 -8.63
C THR A 223 6.66 -33.53 -7.61
N GLU A 224 7.96 -33.79 -7.84
CA GLU A 224 8.81 -34.56 -6.91
C GLU A 224 8.88 -33.91 -5.52
N LYS A 225 8.69 -32.59 -5.45
CA LYS A 225 8.64 -31.82 -4.19
C LYS A 225 7.31 -31.95 -3.43
N GLY A 226 6.33 -32.63 -4.01
CA GLY A 226 5.04 -32.85 -3.38
C GLY A 226 4.03 -31.71 -3.55
N VAL A 227 4.33 -30.70 -4.36
CA VAL A 227 3.46 -29.57 -4.72
C VAL A 227 3.03 -29.67 -6.18
N TYR A 228 2.10 -28.83 -6.61
CA TYR A 228 1.70 -28.70 -8.01
C TYR A 228 2.18 -27.36 -8.54
N GLU A 229 2.61 -27.32 -9.80
CA GLU A 229 3.13 -26.13 -10.44
C GLU A 229 2.32 -25.82 -11.71
N TYR A 230 1.93 -24.57 -11.87
CA TYR A 230 1.25 -24.05 -13.05
C TYR A 230 2.07 -22.90 -13.64
N LEU A 231 2.42 -22.99 -14.92
CA LEU A 231 3.10 -21.91 -15.63
C LEU A 231 2.06 -21.00 -16.25
N PHE A 232 1.99 -19.76 -15.77
CA PHE A 232 1.14 -18.72 -16.30
C PHE A 232 1.93 -17.87 -17.29
N GLU A 233 1.35 -17.65 -18.47
CA GLU A 233 1.88 -16.81 -19.53
C GLU A 233 0.72 -16.15 -20.27
N ASN A 234 0.87 -14.90 -20.69
CA ASN A 234 -0.10 -14.24 -21.55
C ASN A 234 0.54 -13.08 -22.32
N GLU A 235 0.14 -12.90 -23.59
CA GLU A 235 0.55 -11.81 -24.46
C GLU A 235 -0.32 -10.56 -24.30
N LYS A 236 -1.53 -10.71 -23.77
CA LYS A 236 -2.49 -9.61 -23.63
C LYS A 236 -2.43 -9.03 -22.22
N THR A 237 -2.28 -7.71 -22.14
CA THR A 237 -2.37 -6.97 -20.88
C THR A 237 -3.77 -7.08 -20.27
N GLY A 238 -3.83 -7.19 -18.94
CA GLY A 238 -5.07 -7.29 -18.19
C GLY A 238 -4.92 -8.05 -16.89
N GLU A 239 -5.99 -8.12 -16.15
CA GLU A 239 -6.10 -8.86 -14.89
C GLU A 239 -6.55 -10.28 -15.17
N TYR A 240 -5.90 -11.25 -14.54
CA TYR A 240 -6.18 -12.66 -14.69
C TYR A 240 -6.45 -13.32 -13.35
N VAL A 241 -7.59 -13.97 -13.25
CA VAL A 241 -7.97 -14.73 -12.06
C VAL A 241 -7.83 -16.22 -12.40
N LEU A 242 -6.88 -16.89 -11.76
CA LEU A 242 -6.74 -18.33 -11.85
C LEU A 242 -7.72 -18.99 -10.88
N SER A 243 -8.65 -19.77 -11.38
CA SER A 243 -9.53 -20.62 -10.58
C SER A 243 -8.80 -21.93 -10.28
N ILE A 244 -8.49 -22.17 -9.02
CA ILE A 244 -7.75 -23.34 -8.55
C ILE A 244 -8.72 -24.25 -7.80
N CYS A 245 -8.81 -25.50 -8.22
CA CYS A 245 -9.65 -26.49 -7.57
C CYS A 245 -8.83 -27.72 -7.18
N VAL A 246 -8.96 -28.13 -5.94
CA VAL A 246 -8.42 -29.37 -5.39
C VAL A 246 -9.60 -30.21 -4.92
N ASP A 247 -9.97 -31.22 -5.70
CA ASP A 247 -11.23 -31.95 -5.55
C ASP A 247 -12.42 -30.98 -5.52
N GLU A 248 -13.10 -30.81 -4.40
CA GLU A 248 -14.22 -29.88 -4.25
C GLU A 248 -13.81 -28.53 -3.61
N VAL A 249 -12.58 -28.42 -3.10
CA VAL A 249 -12.07 -27.22 -2.45
C VAL A 249 -11.55 -26.23 -3.49
N LYS A 250 -11.99 -24.99 -3.43
CA LYS A 250 -11.66 -23.94 -4.39
C LYS A 250 -10.87 -22.81 -3.75
N THR A 251 -9.96 -22.23 -4.54
CA THR A 251 -9.30 -20.97 -4.25
C THR A 251 -8.98 -20.22 -5.54
N ILE A 252 -8.43 -19.04 -5.40
CA ILE A 252 -8.05 -18.19 -6.53
C ILE A 252 -6.63 -17.67 -6.36
N CYS A 253 -6.00 -17.34 -7.50
CA CYS A 253 -4.80 -16.53 -7.56
C CYS A 253 -5.00 -15.43 -8.60
N ARG A 254 -4.66 -14.18 -8.28
CA ARG A 254 -4.78 -13.06 -9.21
C ARG A 254 -3.41 -12.61 -9.69
N LEU A 255 -3.29 -12.48 -11.02
CA LEU A 255 -2.08 -12.04 -11.71
C LEU A 255 -2.40 -10.87 -12.63
N LEU A 256 -1.44 -10.00 -12.83
CA LEU A 256 -1.53 -8.87 -13.74
C LEU A 256 -0.49 -9.03 -14.85
N VAL A 257 -0.94 -8.95 -16.10
CA VAL A 257 -0.06 -8.71 -17.24
C VAL A 257 -0.10 -7.24 -17.57
N GLN A 258 1.00 -6.54 -17.33
CA GLN A 258 1.10 -5.08 -17.42
C GLN A 258 1.95 -4.68 -18.63
N GLU A 259 1.68 -3.53 -19.25
CA GLU A 259 2.61 -2.95 -20.21
C GLU A 259 3.98 -2.72 -19.58
N ARG A 260 5.04 -2.83 -20.38
CA ARG A 260 6.39 -2.55 -19.89
C ARG A 260 6.50 -1.13 -19.35
N PRO A 261 7.22 -0.92 -18.24
CA PRO A 261 7.34 0.39 -17.61
C PRO A 261 7.82 1.48 -18.54
N GLU A 262 8.71 1.14 -19.47
CA GLU A 262 9.26 2.08 -20.46
C GLU A 262 8.18 2.59 -21.43
N GLU A 263 7.29 1.71 -21.86
CA GLU A 263 6.17 2.06 -22.75
C GLU A 263 5.13 2.90 -22.01
N LEU A 264 4.80 2.51 -20.78
CA LEU A 264 3.92 3.28 -19.89
C LEU A 264 4.47 4.68 -19.62
N ALA A 265 5.77 4.77 -19.27
CA ALA A 265 6.45 6.03 -19.03
C ALA A 265 6.41 6.93 -20.29
N ALA A 266 6.70 6.37 -21.45
CA ALA A 266 6.67 7.11 -22.71
C ALA A 266 5.26 7.66 -23.04
N LYS A 267 4.21 6.82 -22.91
CA LYS A 267 2.81 7.23 -23.09
C LYS A 267 2.41 8.30 -22.07
N ARG A 268 2.79 8.13 -20.81
CA ARG A 268 2.47 9.09 -19.75
C ARG A 268 3.16 10.43 -19.97
N CYS A 269 4.44 10.44 -20.35
CA CYS A 269 5.17 11.66 -20.69
C CYS A 269 4.52 12.40 -21.88
N ALA A 270 4.16 11.69 -22.95
CA ALA A 270 3.47 12.29 -24.09
C ALA A 270 2.16 12.95 -23.66
N PHE A 271 1.37 12.26 -22.83
CA PHE A 271 0.12 12.83 -22.30
C PHE A 271 0.35 14.08 -21.43
N ILE A 272 1.38 14.09 -20.58
CA ILE A 272 1.71 15.26 -19.75
C ILE A 272 2.06 16.45 -20.65
N VAL A 273 2.93 16.24 -21.63
CA VAL A 273 3.37 17.28 -22.57
C VAL A 273 2.22 17.82 -23.41
N ASP A 274 1.33 16.94 -23.91
CA ASP A 274 0.26 17.33 -24.83
C ASP A 274 -0.96 17.93 -24.12
N HIS A 275 -1.25 17.52 -22.87
CA HIS A 275 -2.53 17.81 -22.22
C HIS A 275 -2.41 18.44 -20.84
N GLN A 276 -1.28 18.33 -20.15
CA GLN A 276 -1.16 18.78 -18.77
C GLN A 276 -0.29 20.03 -18.58
N GLN A 277 0.38 20.51 -19.61
CA GLN A 277 1.12 21.76 -19.54
C GLN A 277 0.22 22.96 -19.79
N TYR A 278 0.34 23.97 -18.92
CA TYR A 278 -0.50 25.15 -18.99
C TYR A 278 0.11 26.24 -19.87
N HIS A 279 -0.66 26.66 -20.89
CA HIS A 279 -0.33 27.76 -21.81
C HIS A 279 -1.46 28.81 -21.89
N GLY A 280 -2.30 28.87 -20.83
CA GLY A 280 -3.46 29.77 -20.81
C GLY A 280 -3.12 31.23 -20.45
N LYS A 281 -4.08 31.94 -19.87
CA LYS A 281 -3.98 33.40 -19.61
C LYS A 281 -3.34 33.76 -18.26
N ILE A 282 -3.25 32.81 -17.35
CA ILE A 282 -2.76 33.04 -15.98
C ILE A 282 -1.23 33.01 -16.01
N LYS A 283 -0.59 34.14 -15.77
CA LYS A 283 0.86 34.30 -15.89
C LYS A 283 1.62 33.42 -14.90
N GLU A 284 1.12 33.31 -13.69
CA GLU A 284 1.71 32.53 -12.59
C GLU A 284 1.71 31.01 -12.91
N LEU A 285 0.84 30.56 -13.82
CA LEU A 285 0.75 29.15 -14.21
C LEU A 285 1.48 28.82 -15.52
N GLN A 286 2.04 29.80 -16.24
CA GLN A 286 2.72 29.54 -17.51
C GLN A 286 3.83 28.50 -17.36
N GLY A 287 3.73 27.42 -18.15
CA GLY A 287 4.66 26.29 -18.12
C GLY A 287 4.41 25.26 -17.01
N ALA A 288 3.46 25.49 -16.11
CA ALA A 288 3.11 24.54 -15.03
C ALA A 288 2.53 23.23 -15.59
N TYR A 289 2.82 22.12 -14.94
CA TYR A 289 2.07 20.88 -15.12
C TYR A 289 0.91 20.83 -14.13
N LEU A 290 -0.30 20.62 -14.61
CA LEU A 290 -1.52 20.64 -13.82
C LEU A 290 -2.24 19.29 -13.86
N PRO A 291 -3.09 18.99 -12.84
CA PRO A 291 -4.03 17.89 -12.91
C PRO A 291 -4.93 17.99 -14.13
N TYR A 292 -5.33 16.84 -14.65
CA TYR A 292 -6.22 16.74 -15.80
C TYR A 292 -7.45 15.91 -15.44
N ASP A 293 -8.63 16.47 -15.70
CA ASP A 293 -9.89 15.77 -15.53
C ASP A 293 -10.21 14.97 -16.80
N ASN A 294 -10.19 13.64 -16.68
CA ASN A 294 -10.42 12.73 -17.80
C ASN A 294 -11.89 12.69 -18.27
N GLU A 295 -12.84 13.06 -17.41
CA GLU A 295 -14.26 13.11 -17.78
C GLU A 295 -14.58 14.37 -18.56
N GLU A 296 -14.18 15.53 -18.04
CA GLU A 296 -14.42 16.83 -18.65
C GLU A 296 -13.36 17.23 -19.67
N LYS A 297 -12.23 16.51 -19.69
CA LYS A 297 -11.08 16.73 -20.61
C LYS A 297 -10.49 18.14 -20.50
N ILE A 298 -10.35 18.62 -19.27
CA ILE A 298 -9.82 19.94 -18.95
C ILE A 298 -8.72 19.88 -17.90
N LEU A 299 -7.88 20.91 -17.89
CA LEU A 299 -6.95 21.15 -16.79
C LEU A 299 -7.70 21.63 -15.56
N VAL A 300 -7.27 21.17 -14.37
CA VAL A 300 -7.85 21.56 -13.09
C VAL A 300 -6.78 22.27 -12.25
N CYS A 301 -7.09 23.49 -11.81
CA CYS A 301 -6.30 24.21 -10.83
C CYS A 301 -7.26 24.93 -9.88
N THR A 302 -7.32 24.50 -8.65
CA THR A 302 -8.15 25.11 -7.61
C THR A 302 -7.27 25.58 -6.45
N PRO A 303 -7.71 26.50 -5.60
CA PRO A 303 -6.97 26.93 -4.43
C PRO A 303 -6.89 25.88 -3.31
N GLU A 304 -7.48 24.72 -3.51
CA GLU A 304 -7.43 23.60 -2.56
C GLU A 304 -6.04 22.94 -2.60
N ASN A 305 -5.58 22.49 -1.43
CA ASN A 305 -4.19 22.09 -1.21
C ASN A 305 -3.59 21.14 -2.21
N ASP A 306 -4.32 20.11 -2.62
CA ASP A 306 -3.76 19.05 -3.46
C ASP A 306 -4.10 19.19 -4.95
N PHE A 307 -4.79 20.26 -5.32
CA PHE A 307 -5.16 20.56 -6.71
C PHE A 307 -4.39 21.75 -7.30
N ASN A 308 -3.34 22.22 -6.66
CA ASN A 308 -2.57 23.35 -7.13
C ASN A 308 -1.44 22.96 -8.10
N ALA A 309 -0.76 23.96 -8.65
CA ALA A 309 0.37 23.80 -9.56
C ALA A 309 1.69 23.40 -8.87
N GLY A 310 1.70 23.35 -7.54
CA GLY A 310 2.92 23.13 -6.76
C GLY A 310 3.27 21.66 -6.57
N ARG A 311 3.71 21.37 -5.44
CA ARG A 311 4.25 20.19 -4.79
C ARG A 311 3.96 18.82 -5.44
N GLU A 312 2.72 18.36 -5.43
CA GLU A 312 2.33 17.03 -5.90
C GLU A 312 2.50 16.87 -7.43
N ARG A 313 2.71 17.98 -8.12
CA ARG A 313 2.89 17.97 -9.60
C ARG A 313 4.34 17.81 -10.02
N THR A 314 5.28 17.96 -9.08
CA THR A 314 6.73 17.84 -9.34
C THR A 314 7.10 16.48 -9.96
N GLY A 315 6.43 15.42 -9.59
CA GLY A 315 6.62 14.09 -10.17
C GLY A 315 6.47 14.00 -11.68
N MET A 316 5.65 14.88 -12.31
CA MET A 316 5.54 14.93 -13.77
C MET A 316 6.84 15.40 -14.43
N GLY A 317 7.48 16.44 -13.88
CA GLY A 317 8.77 16.93 -14.36
C GLY A 317 9.90 15.90 -14.14
N VAL A 318 9.91 15.24 -12.97
CA VAL A 318 10.86 14.16 -12.67
C VAL A 318 10.71 13.01 -13.67
N LEU A 319 9.48 12.58 -13.97
CA LEU A 319 9.23 11.50 -14.92
C LEU A 319 9.75 11.85 -16.33
N ILE A 320 9.48 13.06 -16.82
CA ILE A 320 9.93 13.52 -18.14
C ILE A 320 11.45 13.59 -18.17
N ALA A 321 12.10 14.16 -17.14
CA ALA A 321 13.55 14.24 -17.06
C ALA A 321 14.20 12.84 -17.13
N ARG A 322 13.70 11.88 -16.39
CA ARG A 322 14.17 10.48 -16.41
C ARG A 322 13.93 9.80 -17.76
N ALA A 323 12.76 10.01 -18.35
CA ALA A 323 12.44 9.45 -19.67
C ALA A 323 13.33 10.02 -20.77
N LEU A 324 13.68 11.31 -20.71
CA LEU A 324 14.66 11.96 -21.61
C LEU A 324 16.07 11.38 -21.43
N GLN A 325 16.53 11.18 -20.20
CA GLN A 325 17.83 10.57 -19.91
C GLN A 325 17.94 9.14 -20.46
N GLN A 326 16.85 8.39 -20.42
CA GLN A 326 16.77 7.00 -20.89
C GLN A 326 16.39 6.86 -22.38
N ASN A 327 16.21 7.96 -23.09
CA ASN A 327 15.81 7.99 -24.51
C ASN A 327 14.51 7.23 -24.80
N LEU A 328 13.52 7.30 -23.92
CA LEU A 328 12.24 6.61 -24.08
C LEU A 328 11.25 7.38 -24.98
N LEU A 329 11.47 8.66 -25.20
CA LEU A 329 10.48 9.55 -25.83
C LEU A 329 10.69 9.67 -27.33
N LYS A 330 9.62 9.47 -28.11
CA LYS A 330 9.64 9.59 -29.57
C LYS A 330 9.89 11.02 -30.04
N ASP A 331 9.23 11.99 -29.43
CA ASP A 331 9.40 13.43 -29.69
C ASP A 331 10.22 14.06 -28.57
N ARG A 332 11.53 13.80 -28.63
CA ARG A 332 12.50 14.26 -27.62
C ARG A 332 12.53 15.78 -27.53
N GLU A 333 12.57 16.48 -28.68
CA GLU A 333 12.70 17.94 -28.72
C GLU A 333 11.51 18.62 -28.06
N LYS A 334 10.29 18.19 -28.37
CA LYS A 334 9.07 18.70 -27.76
C LYS A 334 9.02 18.45 -26.25
N ALA A 335 9.39 17.26 -25.82
CA ALA A 335 9.42 16.91 -24.39
C ALA A 335 10.47 17.71 -23.63
N GLU A 336 11.65 17.92 -24.23
CA GLU A 336 12.71 18.73 -23.62
C GLU A 336 12.30 20.20 -23.53
N GLN A 337 11.69 20.76 -24.57
CA GLN A 337 11.15 22.13 -24.56
C GLN A 337 10.09 22.28 -23.46
N SER A 338 9.16 21.35 -23.37
CA SER A 338 8.13 21.32 -22.32
C SER A 338 8.75 21.29 -20.91
N LEU A 339 9.77 20.45 -20.71
CA LEU A 339 10.47 20.37 -19.43
C LEU A 339 11.24 21.66 -19.11
N ARG A 340 11.86 22.33 -20.10
CA ARG A 340 12.50 23.64 -19.95
C ARG A 340 11.50 24.70 -19.49
N GLU A 341 10.31 24.72 -20.05
CA GLU A 341 9.25 25.64 -19.64
C GLU A 341 8.76 25.35 -18.21
N TYR A 342 8.64 24.07 -17.85
CA TYR A 342 8.30 23.68 -16.49
C TYR A 342 9.41 24.04 -15.48
N HIS A 343 10.68 23.85 -15.84
CA HIS A 343 11.83 24.24 -15.02
C HIS A 343 11.83 25.77 -14.77
N ALA A 344 11.58 26.55 -15.83
CA ALA A 344 11.47 28.00 -15.71
C ALA A 344 10.28 28.44 -14.83
N PHE A 345 9.14 27.74 -14.94
CA PHE A 345 8.01 27.92 -14.04
C PHE A 345 8.40 27.63 -12.59
N TYR A 346 9.09 26.53 -12.35
CA TYR A 346 9.49 26.08 -11.01
C TYR A 346 10.37 27.11 -10.30
N LEU A 347 11.40 27.63 -10.99
CA LEU A 347 12.28 28.70 -10.49
C LEU A 347 11.54 30.03 -10.27
N ARG A 348 10.59 30.35 -11.14
CA ARG A 348 9.84 31.61 -11.06
C ARG A 348 8.83 31.60 -9.92
N GLU A 349 8.12 30.48 -9.71
CA GLU A 349 6.92 30.43 -8.87
C GLU A 349 7.11 29.63 -7.56
N LEU A 350 7.89 28.55 -7.59
CA LEU A 350 7.90 27.57 -6.51
C LEU A 350 9.17 27.56 -5.68
N VAL A 351 10.31 27.97 -6.23
CA VAL A 351 11.60 27.87 -5.55
C VAL A 351 12.37 29.20 -5.60
N ASN A 352 12.94 29.57 -4.47
CA ASN A 352 14.00 30.56 -4.44
C ASN A 352 15.35 29.83 -4.44
N ALA A 353 16.00 29.76 -5.62
CA ALA A 353 17.24 29.01 -5.80
C ALA A 353 18.38 29.51 -4.91
N ALA A 354 18.41 30.79 -4.56
CA ALA A 354 19.47 31.37 -3.71
C ALA A 354 19.34 31.00 -2.22
N THR A 355 18.12 30.78 -1.75
CA THR A 355 17.84 30.48 -0.33
C THR A 355 17.36 29.06 -0.09
N GLY A 356 17.08 28.29 -1.13
CA GLY A 356 16.50 26.95 -1.04
C GLY A 356 15.04 26.90 -0.57
N LEU A 357 14.38 28.05 -0.41
CA LEU A 357 12.97 28.09 0.03
C LEU A 357 12.07 27.48 -1.04
N VAL A 358 11.22 26.51 -0.66
CA VAL A 358 10.21 25.88 -1.51
C VAL A 358 8.82 26.34 -1.09
N CYS A 359 8.08 26.91 -2.03
CA CYS A 359 6.72 27.39 -1.85
C CYS A 359 5.68 26.29 -2.09
N ASN A 360 4.46 26.50 -1.59
CA ASN A 360 3.38 25.53 -1.73
C ASN A 360 2.71 25.57 -3.10
N CYS A 361 2.58 26.75 -3.69
CA CYS A 361 1.89 26.94 -4.96
C CYS A 361 2.53 28.09 -5.76
N SER A 362 2.04 28.29 -7.01
CA SER A 362 2.36 29.43 -7.84
C SER A 362 2.12 30.76 -7.14
N GLY A 363 2.78 31.83 -7.61
CA GLY A 363 2.77 33.13 -6.94
C GLY A 363 3.64 33.16 -5.69
N LYS A 364 4.56 32.22 -5.52
CA LYS A 364 5.40 32.05 -4.33
C LYS A 364 4.59 31.95 -3.05
N ASP A 365 3.44 31.30 -3.13
CA ASP A 365 2.58 31.07 -1.99
C ASP A 365 3.28 30.22 -0.93
N ASN A 366 3.44 30.77 0.26
CA ASN A 366 4.01 30.13 1.44
C ASN A 366 3.13 30.42 2.66
N SER A 367 1.81 30.45 2.45
CA SER A 367 0.81 30.76 3.46
C SER A 367 0.76 29.74 4.61
N TYR A 368 1.27 28.55 4.38
CA TYR A 368 1.51 27.51 5.40
C TYR A 368 2.80 26.76 5.11
N PHE A 369 3.32 26.14 6.14
CA PHE A 369 4.61 25.47 6.10
C PHE A 369 4.44 23.98 5.80
N ARG A 370 5.15 23.48 4.76
CA ARG A 370 5.05 22.07 4.36
C ARG A 370 6.41 21.49 3.92
N LEU A 371 7.01 20.73 4.81
CA LEU A 371 8.32 20.09 4.55
C LEU A 371 8.30 19.02 3.47
N TYR A 372 7.16 18.39 3.19
CA TYR A 372 7.04 17.40 2.10
C TYR A 372 7.43 17.93 0.71
N ASN A 373 7.34 19.24 0.49
CA ASN A 373 7.66 19.83 -0.80
C ASN A 373 9.16 19.76 -1.13
N TYR A 374 10.01 19.77 -0.12
CA TYR A 374 11.47 19.89 -0.28
C TYR A 374 12.13 18.67 -0.93
N PRO A 375 11.90 17.41 -0.49
CA PRO A 375 12.47 16.23 -1.11
C PRO A 375 12.18 16.11 -2.60
N TRP A 376 10.95 16.43 -3.00
CA TRP A 376 10.54 16.38 -4.41
C TRP A 376 11.23 17.46 -5.25
N ALA A 377 11.40 18.66 -4.70
CA ALA A 377 12.13 19.73 -5.35
C ALA A 377 13.62 19.38 -5.52
N VAL A 378 14.27 18.81 -4.48
CA VAL A 378 15.65 18.31 -4.58
C VAL A 378 15.77 17.29 -5.70
N THR A 379 14.85 16.31 -5.74
CA THR A 379 14.83 15.28 -6.79
C THR A 379 14.68 15.89 -8.18
N PHE A 380 13.80 16.86 -8.36
CA PHE A 380 13.59 17.51 -9.63
C PHE A 380 14.85 18.23 -10.15
N PHE A 381 15.49 19.05 -9.32
CA PHE A 381 16.71 19.75 -9.73
C PHE A 381 17.88 18.80 -9.98
N LEU A 382 18.01 17.72 -9.22
CA LEU A 382 19.00 16.68 -9.48
C LEU A 382 18.76 15.98 -10.83
N GLU A 383 17.53 15.68 -11.19
CA GLU A 383 17.23 15.08 -12.50
C GLU A 383 17.46 16.06 -13.65
N CYS A 384 17.23 17.37 -13.44
CA CYS A 384 17.58 18.41 -14.40
C CYS A 384 19.10 18.54 -14.54
N TRP A 385 19.86 18.57 -13.44
CA TRP A 385 21.33 18.53 -13.44
C TRP A 385 21.86 17.33 -14.23
N LYS A 386 21.37 16.15 -13.98
CA LYS A 386 21.79 14.93 -14.69
C LYS A 386 21.50 15.00 -16.20
N LEU A 387 20.41 15.67 -16.58
CA LEU A 387 20.00 15.79 -17.98
C LEU A 387 20.79 16.86 -18.73
N TRP A 388 21.02 18.03 -18.12
CA TRP A 388 21.56 19.22 -18.80
C TRP A 388 22.98 19.60 -18.35
N GLY A 389 23.43 19.16 -17.19
CA GLY A 389 24.74 19.51 -16.64
C GLY A 389 24.86 20.97 -16.18
N GLU A 390 23.74 21.64 -15.89
CA GLU A 390 23.71 23.02 -15.42
C GLU A 390 24.01 23.08 -13.93
N LYS A 391 25.17 23.63 -13.54
CA LYS A 391 25.65 23.65 -12.15
C LYS A 391 24.69 24.35 -11.18
N GLU A 392 23.94 25.29 -11.65
CA GLU A 392 22.92 26.01 -10.90
C GLU A 392 21.83 25.07 -10.35
N ASP A 393 21.47 24.03 -11.10
CA ASP A 393 20.51 23.03 -10.64
C ASP A 393 21.06 22.20 -9.45
N LEU A 394 22.32 21.78 -9.55
CA LEU A 394 22.98 21.05 -8.47
C LEU A 394 23.09 21.92 -7.20
N LYS A 395 23.49 23.21 -7.34
CA LYS A 395 23.52 24.17 -6.24
C LYS A 395 22.16 24.42 -5.63
N THR A 396 21.13 24.55 -6.47
CA THR A 396 19.74 24.71 -6.02
C THR A 396 19.30 23.51 -5.20
N ALA A 397 19.63 22.29 -5.61
CA ALA A 397 19.33 21.07 -4.85
C ALA A 397 20.03 21.07 -3.47
N VAL A 398 21.28 21.54 -3.38
CA VAL A 398 22.01 21.71 -2.09
C VAL A 398 21.29 22.72 -1.20
N HIS A 399 21.03 23.93 -1.71
CA HIS A 399 20.36 24.98 -0.93
C HIS A 399 18.97 24.56 -0.43
N ILE A 400 18.19 23.82 -1.25
CA ILE A 400 16.90 23.26 -0.83
C ILE A 400 17.11 22.26 0.31
N THR A 401 18.12 21.41 0.23
CA THR A 401 18.44 20.43 1.27
C THR A 401 18.84 21.13 2.58
N GLU A 402 19.73 22.12 2.52
CA GLU A 402 20.13 22.91 3.69
C GLU A 402 18.90 23.62 4.31
N LYS A 403 18.06 24.23 3.47
CA LYS A 403 16.85 24.91 3.91
C LYS A 403 15.85 23.99 4.58
N PHE A 404 15.69 22.76 4.08
CA PHE A 404 14.88 21.74 4.72
C PHE A 404 15.31 21.48 6.17
N TYR A 405 16.62 21.35 6.41
CA TYR A 405 17.14 21.12 7.76
C TYR A 405 17.15 22.37 8.64
N GLU A 406 17.32 23.55 8.08
CA GLU A 406 17.12 24.81 8.81
C GLU A 406 15.69 24.95 9.36
N GLN A 407 14.74 24.33 8.70
CA GLN A 407 13.32 24.34 9.04
C GLN A 407 12.88 23.12 9.86
N ASP A 408 13.76 22.58 10.70
CA ASP A 408 13.53 21.44 11.60
C ASP A 408 13.30 20.09 10.87
N GLY A 409 13.84 19.93 9.67
CA GLY A 409 13.76 18.70 8.87
C GLY A 409 14.32 17.45 9.57
N PHE A 410 15.14 17.60 10.62
CA PHE A 410 15.70 16.49 11.39
C PHE A 410 14.65 15.63 12.13
N ARG A 411 13.46 16.17 12.37
CA ARG A 411 12.35 15.45 13.03
C ARG A 411 11.25 15.03 12.07
N PHE A 412 11.47 15.29 10.79
CA PHE A 412 10.50 15.02 9.75
C PHE A 412 10.75 13.67 9.08
N TYR A 413 9.71 13.06 8.54
CA TYR A 413 9.76 11.79 7.83
C TYR A 413 9.54 12.06 6.33
N PRO A 414 10.62 12.43 5.60
CA PRO A 414 10.51 12.91 4.22
C PRO A 414 10.31 11.74 3.27
N ILE A 415 9.22 11.79 2.52
CA ILE A 415 9.00 10.85 1.43
C ILE A 415 9.93 11.20 0.28
N GLU A 416 10.72 10.22 -0.19
CA GLU A 416 11.62 10.31 -1.35
C GLU A 416 12.80 11.30 -1.22
N MET A 417 13.34 11.53 -0.02
CA MET A 417 14.58 12.30 0.10
C MET A 417 15.72 11.60 -0.67
N PRO A 418 16.32 12.25 -1.70
CA PRO A 418 17.27 11.59 -2.60
C PRO A 418 18.71 11.64 -2.08
N ILE A 419 18.99 11.08 -0.90
CA ILE A 419 20.28 11.17 -0.19
C ILE A 419 21.43 10.60 -1.02
N VAL A 420 21.29 9.37 -1.49
CA VAL A 420 22.32 8.70 -2.28
C VAL A 420 22.58 9.45 -3.58
N MET A 421 21.52 9.86 -4.27
CA MET A 421 21.65 10.56 -5.56
C MET A 421 22.36 11.91 -5.40
N LEU A 422 21.97 12.71 -4.40
CA LEU A 422 22.61 14.01 -4.15
C LEU A 422 24.10 13.83 -3.83
N CYS A 423 24.46 12.91 -2.94
CA CYS A 423 25.85 12.64 -2.59
C CYS A 423 26.67 12.18 -3.80
N GLN A 424 26.14 11.29 -4.63
CA GLN A 424 26.82 10.80 -5.82
C GLN A 424 27.02 11.90 -6.87
N GLU A 425 26.04 12.76 -7.10
CA GLU A 425 26.17 13.84 -8.09
C GLU A 425 27.16 14.93 -7.61
N LEU A 426 27.18 15.26 -6.33
CA LEU A 426 28.19 16.17 -5.76
C LEU A 426 29.60 15.61 -5.85
N GLU A 427 29.78 14.31 -5.59
CA GLU A 427 31.08 13.63 -5.73
C GLU A 427 31.55 13.64 -7.17
N LYS A 428 30.70 13.32 -8.15
CA LYS A 428 30.99 13.39 -9.59
C LYS A 428 31.32 14.81 -10.06
N ALA A 429 30.64 15.81 -9.52
CA ALA A 429 30.89 17.22 -9.83
C ALA A 429 32.15 17.79 -9.18
N GLY A 430 32.73 17.08 -8.19
CA GLY A 430 33.89 17.54 -7.44
C GLY A 430 33.59 18.57 -6.34
N GLU A 431 32.30 18.76 -5.99
CA GLU A 431 31.83 19.75 -5.00
C GLU A 431 31.98 19.17 -3.57
N GLN A 432 33.22 19.11 -3.09
CA GLN A 432 33.58 18.40 -1.84
C GLN A 432 33.07 19.09 -0.56
N GLU A 433 32.97 20.42 -0.54
CA GLU A 433 32.44 21.18 0.61
C GLU A 433 30.93 20.93 0.78
N ASP A 434 30.21 21.03 -0.32
CA ASP A 434 28.76 20.76 -0.32
C ASP A 434 28.47 19.30 0.03
N LEU A 435 29.26 18.36 -0.52
CA LEU A 435 29.15 16.94 -0.21
C LEU A 435 29.34 16.66 1.28
N LYS A 436 30.36 17.29 1.90
CA LYS A 436 30.58 17.17 3.34
C LYS A 436 29.41 17.73 4.13
N THR A 437 28.92 18.91 3.77
CA THR A 437 27.81 19.58 4.43
C THR A 437 26.55 18.72 4.40
N VAL A 438 26.12 18.24 3.22
CA VAL A 438 24.91 17.43 3.12
C VAL A 438 25.04 16.07 3.80
N ARG A 439 26.23 15.44 3.74
CA ARG A 439 26.48 14.18 4.47
C ARG A 439 26.35 14.35 5.98
N ASP A 440 26.85 15.43 6.54
CA ASP A 440 26.73 15.71 7.98
C ASP A 440 25.27 15.98 8.38
N LEU A 441 24.50 16.67 7.55
CA LEU A 441 23.06 16.86 7.74
C LEU A 441 22.30 15.51 7.70
N PHE A 442 22.57 14.67 6.73
CA PHE A 442 21.92 13.36 6.60
C PHE A 442 22.28 12.42 7.74
N ARG A 443 23.54 12.40 8.20
CA ARG A 443 23.96 11.64 9.39
C ARG A 443 23.17 12.07 10.62
N ARG A 444 23.10 13.37 10.87
CA ARG A 444 22.33 13.91 12.00
C ARG A 444 20.86 13.53 11.93
N HIS A 445 20.27 13.55 10.73
CA HIS A 445 18.87 13.13 10.55
C HIS A 445 18.69 11.64 10.87
N ALA A 446 19.53 10.77 10.29
CA ALA A 446 19.47 9.33 10.57
C ALA A 446 19.71 9.01 12.06
N ASP A 447 20.66 9.68 12.71
CA ASP A 447 20.91 9.54 14.15
C ASP A 447 19.67 9.91 14.97
N GLN A 448 18.96 10.99 14.59
CA GLN A 448 17.71 11.40 15.24
C GLN A 448 16.60 10.36 15.05
N LEU A 449 16.45 9.80 13.83
CA LEU A 449 15.45 8.76 13.56
C LEU A 449 15.77 7.46 14.32
N ILE A 450 17.04 7.09 14.44
CA ILE A 450 17.46 5.94 15.25
C ILE A 450 17.17 6.16 16.73
N GLU A 451 17.41 7.35 17.26
CA GLU A 451 17.11 7.70 18.65
C GLU A 451 15.61 7.61 18.95
N ILE A 452 14.77 8.09 18.04
CA ILE A 452 13.30 7.97 18.15
C ILE A 452 12.86 6.51 18.03
N GLY A 453 13.51 5.73 17.18
CA GLY A 453 13.18 4.33 16.92
C GLY A 453 11.75 4.20 16.38
N THR A 454 10.96 3.31 17.01
CA THR A 454 9.55 3.08 16.64
C THR A 454 8.56 3.88 17.49
N ALA A 455 9.02 4.83 18.29
CA ALA A 455 8.18 5.76 19.05
C ALA A 455 7.87 7.02 18.23
N TYR A 456 7.35 6.83 17.03
CA TYR A 456 7.09 7.93 16.07
C TYR A 456 6.30 9.06 16.72
N PRO A 457 6.71 10.33 16.51
CA PRO A 457 6.01 11.48 17.05
C PRO A 457 4.64 11.66 16.36
N ALA A 458 3.72 12.33 17.04
CA ALA A 458 2.46 12.74 16.46
C ALA A 458 2.71 13.69 15.28
N SER A 459 2.18 13.33 14.11
CA SER A 459 2.15 14.14 12.89
C SER A 459 0.74 14.09 12.29
N GLU A 460 0.57 14.33 11.00
CA GLU A 460 -0.73 14.16 10.32
C GLU A 460 -1.31 12.76 10.54
N VAL A 461 -0.45 11.75 10.58
CA VAL A 461 -0.78 10.37 10.90
C VAL A 461 0.27 9.81 11.83
N ASN A 462 -0.15 9.24 12.93
CA ASN A 462 0.77 8.87 14.01
C ASN A 462 1.55 7.59 13.76
N TYR A 463 0.95 6.62 13.08
CA TYR A 463 1.55 5.30 12.89
C TYR A 463 0.99 4.64 11.63
N GLU A 464 1.57 4.99 10.50
CA GLU A 464 1.23 4.37 9.23
C GLU A 464 2.48 4.16 8.38
N GLN A 465 2.32 3.48 7.28
CA GLN A 465 3.38 3.14 6.36
C GLN A 465 4.12 4.38 5.83
N SER A 466 3.43 5.50 5.61
CA SER A 466 4.02 6.78 5.17
C SER A 466 4.94 7.45 6.19
N ILE A 467 5.02 6.94 7.42
CA ILE A 467 5.96 7.35 8.47
C ILE A 467 7.07 6.31 8.63
N VAL A 468 6.70 5.02 8.69
CA VAL A 468 7.64 3.92 8.89
C VAL A 468 8.60 3.79 7.69
N GLN A 469 8.07 3.87 6.46
CA GLN A 469 8.87 3.72 5.26
C GLN A 469 9.93 4.83 5.10
N PRO A 470 9.62 6.14 5.24
CA PRO A 470 10.64 7.17 5.19
C PRO A 470 11.71 7.04 6.28
N ALA A 471 11.35 6.57 7.49
CA ALA A 471 12.35 6.30 8.51
C ALA A 471 13.34 5.23 8.06
N ALA A 472 12.85 4.08 7.57
CA ALA A 472 13.68 3.01 7.04
C ALA A 472 14.55 3.49 5.87
N GLU A 473 13.93 4.20 4.90
CA GLU A 473 14.58 4.64 3.68
C GLU A 473 15.70 5.67 3.94
N VAL A 474 15.48 6.66 4.80
CA VAL A 474 16.50 7.67 5.15
C VAL A 474 17.69 7.00 5.82
N ILE A 475 17.45 6.15 6.82
CA ILE A 475 18.53 5.48 7.56
C ILE A 475 19.33 4.56 6.62
N LEU A 476 18.66 3.80 5.77
CA LEU A 476 19.26 2.88 4.82
C LEU A 476 20.10 3.63 3.77
N GLN A 477 19.61 4.76 3.23
CA GLN A 477 20.38 5.59 2.31
C GLN A 477 21.64 6.17 2.98
N VAL A 478 21.56 6.55 4.26
CA VAL A 478 22.73 7.03 5.00
C VAL A 478 23.75 5.90 5.21
N TYR A 479 23.30 4.66 5.43
CA TYR A 479 24.19 3.49 5.39
C TYR A 479 24.92 3.38 4.04
N GLU A 480 24.21 3.48 2.92
CA GLU A 480 24.82 3.39 1.59
C GLU A 480 25.92 4.44 1.33
N VAL A 481 25.74 5.67 1.84
CA VAL A 481 26.72 6.75 1.60
C VAL A 481 27.83 6.82 2.63
N THR A 482 27.71 6.10 3.77
CA THR A 482 28.70 6.17 4.86
C THR A 482 29.40 4.84 5.12
N GLY A 483 28.71 3.70 4.89
CA GLY A 483 29.18 2.37 5.25
C GLY A 483 29.20 2.10 6.77
N GLU A 484 28.58 2.96 7.59
CA GLU A 484 28.59 2.83 9.04
C GLU A 484 27.50 1.85 9.50
N GLU A 485 27.91 0.73 10.09
CA GLU A 485 27.05 -0.40 10.50
C GLU A 485 25.89 0.00 11.41
N LYS A 486 26.04 1.05 12.22
CA LYS A 486 24.96 1.55 13.08
C LYS A 486 23.70 1.93 12.30
N TYR A 487 23.87 2.41 11.05
CA TYR A 487 22.74 2.78 10.21
C TYR A 487 22.05 1.55 9.60
N LEU A 488 22.81 0.50 9.26
CA LEU A 488 22.20 -0.76 8.85
C LEU A 488 21.33 -1.35 9.97
N CYS A 489 21.90 -1.47 11.18
CA CYS A 489 21.16 -1.96 12.35
C CYS A 489 19.91 -1.11 12.66
N GLY A 490 20.00 0.23 12.52
CA GLY A 490 18.87 1.13 12.69
C GLY A 490 17.80 0.97 11.61
N ALA A 491 18.21 0.77 10.35
CA ALA A 491 17.30 0.51 9.24
C ALA A 491 16.58 -0.83 9.41
N GLU A 492 17.27 -1.90 9.82
CA GLU A 492 16.67 -3.22 10.07
C GLU A 492 15.55 -3.18 11.10
N GLN A 493 15.69 -2.37 12.14
CA GLN A 493 14.62 -2.17 13.13
C GLN A 493 13.37 -1.55 12.52
N GLN A 494 13.54 -0.60 11.61
CA GLN A 494 12.43 0.04 10.90
C GLN A 494 11.82 -0.90 9.85
N ILE A 495 12.65 -1.65 9.13
CA ILE A 495 12.23 -2.63 8.11
C ILE A 495 11.39 -3.73 8.75
N ALA A 496 11.78 -4.24 9.92
CA ALA A 496 11.01 -5.24 10.65
C ALA A 496 9.57 -4.78 10.97
N VAL A 497 9.39 -3.49 11.25
CA VAL A 497 8.06 -2.89 11.45
C VAL A 497 7.35 -2.66 10.11
N LEU A 498 8.10 -2.24 9.09
CA LEU A 498 7.56 -2.01 7.75
C LEU A 498 7.00 -3.29 7.12
N GLU A 499 7.66 -4.42 7.30
CA GLU A 499 7.19 -5.73 6.82
C GLU A 499 5.82 -6.15 7.36
N LEU A 500 5.40 -5.61 8.51
CA LEU A 500 4.10 -5.95 9.10
C LEU A 500 2.92 -5.36 8.31
N PHE A 501 3.18 -4.34 7.48
CA PHE A 501 2.18 -3.80 6.56
C PHE A 501 1.90 -4.71 5.37
N ASP A 502 2.77 -5.70 5.11
CA ASP A 502 2.65 -6.59 3.96
C ASP A 502 1.96 -7.90 4.32
N GLY A 503 1.04 -8.34 3.46
CA GLY A 503 0.31 -9.60 3.58
C GLY A 503 0.97 -10.76 2.85
N GLN A 504 0.22 -11.86 2.72
CA GLN A 504 0.64 -13.09 2.01
C GLN A 504 -0.45 -13.58 1.04
N GLN A 505 -1.33 -12.70 0.61
CA GLN A 505 -2.43 -13.05 -0.29
C GLN A 505 -1.86 -13.42 -1.67
N PRO A 506 -2.38 -14.45 -2.34
CA PRO A 506 -1.99 -14.78 -3.70
C PRO A 506 -2.68 -13.85 -4.72
N ASP A 507 -2.29 -12.60 -4.71
CA ASP A 507 -2.95 -11.52 -5.43
C ASP A 507 -1.94 -10.44 -5.84
N TYR A 508 -2.04 -9.92 -7.06
CA TYR A 508 -1.21 -8.80 -7.52
C TYR A 508 -1.61 -7.46 -6.90
N HIS A 509 -2.83 -7.31 -6.39
CA HIS A 509 -3.20 -6.14 -5.61
C HIS A 509 -2.27 -6.02 -4.40
N LEU A 510 -1.94 -4.81 -4.02
CA LEU A 510 -0.93 -4.59 -3.00
C LEU A 510 -1.16 -5.48 -1.79
N HIS A 511 -0.14 -6.25 -1.46
CA HIS A 511 -0.15 -7.09 -0.26
C HIS A 511 -0.12 -6.26 1.03
N GLU A 512 0.12 -4.97 0.93
CA GLU A 512 0.23 -4.03 2.03
C GLU A 512 -1.10 -3.41 2.44
N ILE A 513 -1.12 -2.87 3.64
CA ILE A 513 -2.27 -2.15 4.18
C ILE A 513 -2.43 -0.82 3.45
N ALA A 514 -3.52 -0.67 2.77
CA ALA A 514 -3.85 0.56 2.06
C ALA A 514 -4.16 1.72 3.00
N ILE A 515 -3.85 2.93 2.56
CA ILE A 515 -4.09 4.17 3.30
C ILE A 515 -5.53 4.62 3.10
N ARG A 516 -6.44 4.16 3.94
CA ARG A 516 -7.88 4.40 3.80
C ARG A 516 -8.36 5.78 4.22
N HIS A 517 -7.66 6.46 5.13
CA HIS A 517 -8.08 7.78 5.60
C HIS A 517 -7.98 8.88 4.54
N TRP A 518 -7.27 8.62 3.44
CA TRP A 518 -7.17 9.51 2.28
C TRP A 518 -8.20 9.22 1.19
N ASP A 519 -9.04 8.20 1.35
CA ASP A 519 -10.05 7.83 0.35
C ASP A 519 -10.99 8.99 0.06
N GLY A 520 -11.10 9.34 -1.21
CA GLY A 520 -11.95 10.42 -1.70
C GLY A 520 -11.52 11.83 -1.28
N TYR A 521 -10.42 11.97 -0.55
CA TYR A 521 -9.97 13.26 -0.08
C TYR A 521 -9.13 14.02 -1.13
N TRP A 522 -8.29 13.31 -1.85
CA TRP A 522 -7.27 13.92 -2.70
C TRP A 522 -7.60 13.93 -4.18
N PHE A 523 -8.30 12.93 -4.64
CA PHE A 523 -8.34 12.59 -6.07
C PHE A 523 -9.65 12.90 -6.73
N GLY A 524 -10.65 13.29 -5.98
CA GLY A 524 -11.95 13.60 -6.51
C GLY A 524 -12.25 15.10 -6.50
N LYS A 525 -12.45 15.72 -7.65
CA LYS A 525 -13.01 17.07 -7.73
C LYS A 525 -14.35 17.20 -6.99
N ARG A 526 -15.02 16.08 -6.72
CA ARG A 526 -16.31 16.00 -6.03
C ARG A 526 -16.19 15.46 -4.62
N ARG A 527 -14.99 15.21 -4.12
CA ARG A 527 -14.74 14.54 -2.83
C ARG A 527 -15.56 13.26 -2.69
N VAL A 528 -15.53 12.42 -3.72
CA VAL A 528 -16.20 11.13 -3.69
C VAL A 528 -15.38 10.19 -2.83
N PHE A 529 -15.96 9.74 -1.73
CA PHE A 529 -15.37 8.71 -0.89
C PHE A 529 -15.54 7.37 -1.59
N GLY A 530 -14.44 6.84 -2.05
CA GLY A 530 -14.39 5.52 -2.65
C GLY A 530 -14.00 4.46 -1.65
N ASP A 531 -13.82 3.28 -2.15
CA ASP A 531 -13.19 2.18 -1.46
C ASP A 531 -11.68 2.44 -1.29
N THR A 532 -11.01 1.56 -0.58
CA THR A 532 -9.58 1.66 -0.34
C THR A 532 -8.81 1.81 -1.65
N PHE A 533 -8.18 2.92 -1.84
CA PHE A 533 -7.35 3.21 -3.00
C PHE A 533 -5.88 3.19 -2.60
N PRO A 534 -5.02 2.36 -3.24
CA PRO A 534 -3.60 2.37 -2.96
C PRO A 534 -3.00 3.71 -3.37
N HIS A 535 -2.56 4.48 -2.39
CA HIS A 535 -1.81 5.69 -2.64
C HIS A 535 -0.38 5.33 -3.06
N TYR A 536 0.30 6.19 -3.86
CA TYR A 536 1.69 5.90 -4.26
C TYR A 536 2.64 5.73 -3.05
N TRP A 537 2.32 6.32 -1.92
CA TRP A 537 3.06 6.12 -0.67
C TRP A 537 3.07 4.66 -0.23
N SER A 538 2.00 3.94 -0.48
CA SER A 538 1.94 2.50 -0.22
C SER A 538 2.93 1.72 -1.09
N ALA A 539 3.20 2.15 -2.31
CA ALA A 539 4.16 1.49 -3.22
C ALA A 539 5.64 1.71 -2.83
N GLU A 540 5.93 2.66 -1.94
CA GLU A 540 7.29 2.98 -1.52
C GLU A 540 7.95 1.86 -0.70
N ASN A 541 7.19 0.97 -0.07
CA ASN A 541 7.71 -0.20 0.62
C ASN A 541 8.59 -1.04 -0.29
N GLY A 542 8.11 -1.34 -1.49
CA GLY A 542 8.84 -2.14 -2.47
C GLY A 542 10.18 -1.51 -2.87
N ARG A 543 10.27 -0.18 -2.91
CA ARG A 543 11.52 0.53 -3.16
C ARG A 543 12.53 0.32 -2.03
N THR A 544 12.09 0.45 -0.79
CA THR A 544 12.93 0.26 0.40
C THR A 544 13.39 -1.18 0.53
N PHE A 545 12.51 -2.16 0.34
CA PHE A 545 12.88 -3.58 0.34
C PHE A 545 13.88 -3.93 -0.77
N LYS A 546 13.68 -3.40 -1.97
CA LYS A 546 14.64 -3.58 -3.07
C LYS A 546 16.01 -2.97 -2.77
N ARG A 547 16.06 -1.84 -2.05
CA ARG A 547 17.31 -1.21 -1.60
C ARG A 547 18.00 -2.07 -0.54
N TYR A 548 17.26 -2.56 0.42
CA TYR A 548 17.78 -3.41 1.49
C TYR A 548 18.31 -4.77 0.98
N ALA A 549 17.69 -5.33 -0.06
CA ALA A 549 18.12 -6.59 -0.67
C ALA A 549 19.41 -6.49 -1.51
N ARG A 550 19.95 -5.31 -1.75
CA ARG A 550 21.21 -5.08 -2.48
C ARG A 550 22.41 -5.10 -1.56
#